data_c7cf91302b4ce11a63b75c62c5540c5c
#
_entry.id   c7cf91302b4ce11a63b75c62c5540c5c
#
_cell.length_a   1.000
_cell.length_b   1.000
_cell.length_c   1.000
_cell.angle_alpha   90.00
_cell.angle_beta   90.00
_cell.angle_gamma   90.00
#
_symmetry.space_group_name_H-M   'P 1'
#
loop_
_entity.id
_entity.type
_entity.pdbx_description
1 polymer ?
#
loop_
_entity_poly.entity_id
_entity_poly.type
_entity_poly.pdbx_seq_one_letter_code
_entity_poly.pdbx_strand_id
1 'polypeptide(L)' 'MNIGSKIKKSRTEAKITQEQAAEALGTSRQTISNWENEKSYPDIVSVLKMSDLYGVSLDYLLKGDSPMKNYLDYI' A
#
# COMPACT_ATOMS: atom_id res chain seq x y z
N MET A 1 3.37 5.85 10.45
CA MET A 1 3.54 4.78 9.47
C MET A 1 3.54 5.37 8.08
N ASN A 2 4.51 5.04 7.28
CA ASN A 2 4.67 5.65 5.96
C ASN A 2 4.17 4.71 4.87
N ILE A 3 2.91 4.35 4.95
CA ILE A 3 2.32 3.39 4.01
C ILE A 3 2.13 4.01 2.62
N GLY A 4 1.87 5.31 2.57
CA GLY A 4 1.57 5.96 1.29
C GLY A 4 2.69 5.86 0.27
N SER A 5 3.91 6.17 0.69
CA SER A 5 5.04 6.10 -0.23
C SER A 5 5.34 4.66 -0.64
N LYS A 6 5.10 3.70 0.24
CA LYS A 6 5.30 2.29 -0.09
C LYS A 6 4.28 1.80 -1.10
N ILE A 7 3.03 2.21 -0.94
CA ILE A 7 1.99 1.88 -1.90
C ILE A 7 2.34 2.45 -3.26
N LYS A 8 2.74 3.71 -3.29
CA LYS A 8 3.07 4.37 -4.55
C LYS A 8 4.26 3.71 -5.22
N LYS A 9 5.31 3.44 -4.45
CA LYS A 9 6.51 2.79 -4.99
C LYS A 9 6.18 1.42 -5.55
N SER A 10 5.42 0.63 -4.79
CA SER A 10 5.04 -0.71 -5.22
C SER A 10 4.24 -0.66 -6.51
N ARG A 11 3.31 0.29 -6.59
CA ARG A 11 2.47 0.44 -7.77
C ARG A 11 3.31 0.81 -8.98
N THR A 12 4.20 1.80 -8.84
CA THR A 12 5.00 2.25 -9.98
C THR A 12 6.00 1.19 -10.42
N GLU A 13 6.56 0.44 -9.50
CA GLU A 13 7.47 -0.65 -9.85
C GLU A 13 6.74 -1.79 -10.54
N ALA A 14 5.48 -1.99 -10.22
CA ALA A 14 4.64 -2.96 -10.92
C ALA A 14 4.13 -2.44 -12.26
N LYS A 15 4.44 -1.17 -12.58
CA LYS A 15 4.05 -0.53 -13.85
C LYS A 15 2.54 -0.43 -14.01
N ILE A 16 1.87 -0.15 -12.90
CA ILE A 16 0.42 0.01 -12.85
C ILE A 16 0.10 1.47 -12.60
N THR A 17 -0.82 2.03 -13.40
CA THR A 17 -1.25 3.41 -13.19
C THR A 17 -2.23 3.51 -12.03
N GLN A 18 -2.43 4.74 -11.52
CA GLN A 18 -3.43 4.96 -10.48
C GLN A 18 -4.83 4.54 -10.96
N GLU A 19 -5.14 4.80 -12.22
CA GLU A 19 -6.43 4.41 -12.77
C GLU A 19 -6.60 2.90 -12.82
N GLN A 20 -5.54 2.21 -13.24
CA GLN A 20 -5.59 0.74 -13.28
C GLN A 20 -5.74 0.15 -11.88
N ALA A 21 -5.03 0.71 -10.92
CA ALA A 21 -5.14 0.27 -9.54
C ALA A 21 -6.54 0.51 -9.00
N ALA A 22 -7.11 1.68 -9.30
CA ALA A 22 -8.45 2.02 -8.84
C ALA A 22 -9.47 1.03 -9.39
N GLU A 23 -9.35 0.71 -10.67
CA GLU A 23 -10.26 -0.24 -11.30
C GLU A 23 -10.14 -1.63 -10.66
N ALA A 24 -8.90 -2.09 -10.47
CA ALA A 24 -8.66 -3.42 -9.91
C ALA A 24 -9.15 -3.51 -8.45
N LEU A 25 -9.07 -2.42 -7.72
CA LEU A 25 -9.46 -2.40 -6.31
C LEU A 25 -10.91 -1.99 -6.09
N GLY A 26 -11.61 -1.63 -7.16
CA GLY A 26 -13.02 -1.24 -7.05
C GLY A 26 -13.21 0.10 -6.37
N THR A 27 -12.30 1.03 -6.58
CA THR A 27 -12.38 2.35 -5.98
C THR A 27 -12.07 3.42 -7.04
N SER A 28 -11.98 4.68 -6.62
CA SER A 28 -11.71 5.78 -7.55
C SER A 28 -10.22 6.10 -7.57
N ARG A 29 -9.79 6.72 -8.67
CA ARG A 29 -8.41 7.20 -8.78
C ARG A 29 -8.08 8.20 -7.67
N GLN A 30 -9.05 9.05 -7.31
CA GLN A 30 -8.83 10.02 -6.24
C GLN A 30 -8.54 9.32 -4.92
N THR A 31 -9.22 8.21 -4.65
CA THR A 31 -8.98 7.44 -3.44
C THR A 31 -7.56 6.88 -3.43
N ILE A 32 -7.11 6.33 -4.55
CA ILE A 32 -5.73 5.84 -4.66
C ILE A 32 -4.74 6.98 -4.37
N SER A 33 -4.96 8.13 -4.98
CA SER A 33 -4.11 9.29 -4.78
C SER A 33 -4.07 9.71 -3.31
N ASN A 34 -5.25 9.74 -2.66
CA ASN A 34 -5.32 10.11 -1.24
C ASN A 34 -4.51 9.15 -0.37
N TRP A 35 -4.59 7.86 -0.65
CA TRP A 35 -3.82 6.87 0.10
C TRP A 35 -2.31 7.06 -0.11
N GLU A 36 -1.90 7.33 -1.33
CA GLU A 36 -0.48 7.50 -1.65
C GLU A 36 0.09 8.79 -1.05
N ASN A 37 -0.75 9.80 -0.89
CA ASN A 37 -0.35 11.07 -0.29
C ASN A 37 -0.67 11.15 1.20
N GLU A 38 -1.15 10.06 1.76
CA GLU A 38 -1.45 9.93 3.19
C GLU A 38 -2.50 10.92 3.69
N LYS A 39 -3.41 11.30 2.81
CA LYS A 39 -4.58 12.09 3.19
C LYS A 39 -5.65 11.21 3.81
N SER A 40 -5.64 9.94 3.48
CA SER A 40 -6.49 8.93 4.09
C SER A 40 -5.74 7.60 4.02
N TYR A 41 -6.28 6.58 4.67
CA TYR A 41 -5.61 5.29 4.74
C TYR A 41 -6.53 4.19 4.25
N PRO A 42 -5.98 3.21 3.50
CA PRO A 42 -6.80 2.10 3.02
C PRO A 42 -7.19 1.18 4.17
N ASP A 43 -8.34 0.55 4.03
CA ASP A 43 -8.75 -0.49 4.97
C ASP A 43 -7.94 -1.77 4.70
N ILE A 44 -8.05 -2.72 5.62
CA ILE A 44 -7.22 -3.93 5.52
C ILE A 44 -7.52 -4.73 4.27
N VAL A 45 -8.77 -4.76 3.82
CA VAL A 45 -9.13 -5.50 2.61
C VAL A 45 -8.43 -4.87 1.40
N SER A 46 -8.40 -3.55 1.33
CA SER A 46 -7.72 -2.84 0.24
C SER A 46 -6.22 -3.10 0.27
N VAL A 47 -5.63 -3.12 1.47
CA VAL A 47 -4.19 -3.39 1.60
C VAL A 47 -3.87 -4.79 1.11
N LEU A 48 -4.70 -5.76 1.45
CA LEU A 48 -4.51 -7.14 0.99
C LEU A 48 -4.57 -7.22 -0.53
N LYS A 49 -5.54 -6.52 -1.13
CA LYS A 49 -5.66 -6.50 -2.58
C LYS A 49 -4.46 -5.83 -3.23
N MET A 50 -3.95 -4.76 -2.64
CA MET A 50 -2.77 -4.08 -3.16
C MET A 50 -1.53 -4.97 -3.07
N SER A 51 -1.39 -5.71 -1.99
CA SER A 51 -0.30 -6.66 -1.83
C SER A 51 -0.29 -7.65 -3.00
N ASP A 52 -1.44 -8.21 -3.31
CA ASP A 52 -1.57 -9.15 -4.42
C ASP A 52 -1.34 -8.47 -5.76
N LEU A 53 -1.96 -7.31 -5.96
CA LEU A 53 -1.90 -6.62 -7.25
C LEU A 53 -0.50 -6.15 -7.58
N TYR A 54 0.19 -5.59 -6.60
CA TYR A 54 1.53 -5.02 -6.81
C TYR A 54 2.65 -6.04 -6.62
N GLY A 55 2.32 -7.24 -6.14
CA GLY A 55 3.31 -8.30 -5.97
C GLY A 55 4.29 -8.04 -4.85
N VAL A 56 3.84 -7.41 -3.78
CA VAL A 56 4.68 -7.14 -2.60
C VAL A 56 4.03 -7.78 -1.38
N SER A 57 4.83 -8.03 -0.36
CA SER A 57 4.30 -8.67 0.84
C SER A 57 3.49 -7.68 1.66
N LEU A 58 2.52 -8.21 2.38
CA LEU A 58 1.74 -7.42 3.31
C LEU A 58 2.63 -6.83 4.39
N ASP A 59 3.61 -7.59 4.85
CA ASP A 59 4.58 -7.12 5.84
C ASP A 59 5.29 -5.86 5.37
N TYR A 60 5.74 -5.87 4.11
CA TYR A 60 6.42 -4.71 3.55
C TYR A 60 5.54 -3.47 3.61
N LEU A 61 4.28 -3.62 3.22
CA LEU A 61 3.37 -2.48 3.20
C LEU A 61 3.03 -1.98 4.59
N LEU A 62 2.81 -2.88 5.53
CA LEU A 62 2.30 -2.51 6.86
C LEU A 62 3.38 -2.12 7.85
N LYS A 63 4.53 -2.80 7.82
CA LYS A 63 5.59 -2.49 8.77
C LYS A 63 6.39 -1.28 8.37
N GLY A 64 6.36 -0.98 7.08
CA GLY A 64 7.07 0.16 6.59
C GLY A 64 8.57 0.00 6.76
N ASP A 65 9.22 1.07 7.17
CA ASP A 65 10.66 1.07 7.35
C ASP A 65 11.07 0.74 8.77
N SER A 66 10.13 0.26 9.59
CA SER A 66 10.42 -0.06 10.97
C SER A 66 11.51 -1.13 11.05
N PRO A 67 12.48 -0.94 11.92
CA PRO A 67 13.50 -1.97 12.12
C PRO A 67 12.84 -3.26 12.58
N MET A 68 13.40 -4.36 12.12
CA MET A 68 12.84 -5.67 12.45
C MET A 68 12.77 -5.90 13.95
N LYS A 69 13.75 -5.41 14.69
CA LYS A 69 13.76 -5.60 16.13
C LYS A 69 12.56 -4.94 16.80
N ASN A 70 12.11 -3.81 16.28
CA ASN A 70 10.93 -3.15 16.84
C ASN A 70 9.71 -4.03 16.70
N TYR A 71 9.61 -4.72 15.59
CA TYR A 71 8.53 -5.64 15.38
C TYR A 71 8.63 -6.80 16.37
N LEU A 72 9.82 -7.31 16.56
CA LEU A 72 10.03 -8.44 17.46
C LEU A 72 9.76 -8.07 18.91
N ASP A 73 9.90 -6.81 19.26
CA ASP A 73 9.64 -6.35 20.62
C ASP A 73 8.19 -6.54 21.03
N TYR A 74 7.30 -6.70 20.08
CA TYR A 74 5.89 -6.92 20.36
C TYR A 74 5.54 -8.39 20.58
N ILE A 75 6.47 -9.23 20.33
CA ILE A 75 6.26 -10.66 20.46
C ILE A 75 6.76 -11.14 21.80
#